data_fc5e135c978f31daef03de8fa1e859d6
#
_entry.id   fc5e135c978f31daef03de8fa1e859d6
#
_cell.length_a   1.000
_cell.length_b   1.000
_cell.length_c   1.000
_cell.angle_alpha   90.00
_cell.angle_beta   90.00
_cell.angle_gamma   90.00
#
_symmetry.space_group_name_H-M   'P 1'
#
loop_
_entity.id
_entity.type
_entity.pdbx_description
1 polymer ?
#
loop_
_entity_poly.entity_id
_entity_poly.type
_entity_poly.pdbx_seq_one_letter_code
_entity_poly.pdbx_strand_id
1 'polypeptide(L)'
;MDQRTTSSPRLMPLPSEHSPELQDHFEAMRKNLGFIPNSILIMQRRPKLARALAQMTAAVWDPEGKVDRGFKRIIGHVASRTAGCQYCMAHTAGGALRFGIEDKKLAAVWEYQTSPLYSTAERTTLDFAIAAASVPNTVTDDMFAELRKHWTEEQIVEIVGVISLFGFLNRWNDTLTTPLEDEAIAIGEQFLASHGWSPGKHRALVD
;
A
#
# COMPACT_ATOMS: atom_id res chain seq x y z
N MET A 1 -24.84 -7.18 -15.39
CA MET A 1 -24.16 -8.48 -15.63
C MET A 1 -22.84 -8.44 -14.90
N ASP A 2 -22.81 -9.05 -13.73
CA ASP A 2 -21.64 -9.13 -12.86
C ASP A 2 -20.66 -10.16 -13.44
N GLN A 3 -19.72 -9.71 -14.26
CA GLN A 3 -18.60 -10.56 -14.67
C GLN A 3 -17.61 -10.59 -13.49
N ARG A 4 -17.84 -11.49 -12.56
CA ARG A 4 -16.79 -11.90 -11.61
C ARG A 4 -15.67 -12.53 -12.42
N THR A 5 -14.72 -11.69 -12.83
CA THR A 5 -13.48 -12.18 -13.44
C THR A 5 -12.64 -12.84 -12.34
N THR A 6 -12.93 -14.10 -12.06
CA THR A 6 -12.05 -14.96 -11.30
C THR A 6 -10.83 -15.24 -12.19
N SER A 7 -9.74 -14.53 -11.97
CA SER A 7 -8.49 -14.82 -12.65
C SER A 7 -7.59 -15.61 -11.70
N SER A 8 -7.07 -16.72 -12.18
CA SER A 8 -6.02 -17.45 -11.44
C SER A 8 -4.79 -16.55 -11.26
N PRO A 9 -4.10 -16.63 -10.13
CA PRO A 9 -2.82 -15.96 -9.96
C PRO A 9 -1.86 -16.33 -11.09
N ARG A 10 -1.18 -15.34 -11.67
CA ARG A 10 -0.20 -15.59 -12.74
C ARG A 10 1.05 -16.30 -12.23
N LEU A 11 1.39 -16.09 -10.96
CA LEU A 11 2.37 -16.85 -10.21
C LEU A 11 1.80 -17.16 -8.84
N MET A 12 1.82 -18.46 -8.46
CA MET A 12 1.37 -18.89 -7.15
C MET A 12 2.37 -18.49 -6.06
N PRO A 13 1.93 -18.09 -4.86
CA PRO A 13 2.80 -18.01 -3.69
C PRO A 13 3.47 -19.37 -3.44
N LEU A 14 4.75 -19.35 -3.09
CA LEU A 14 5.45 -20.58 -2.68
C LEU A 14 5.33 -20.76 -1.17
N PRO A 15 5.46 -22.01 -0.67
CA PRO A 15 5.59 -22.26 0.76
C PRO A 15 6.74 -21.45 1.39
N SER A 16 6.58 -21.00 2.62
CA SER A 16 7.61 -20.19 3.29
C SER A 16 8.93 -20.91 3.47
N GLU A 17 8.92 -22.24 3.46
CA GLU A 17 10.10 -23.11 3.59
C GLU A 17 10.96 -23.16 2.32
N HIS A 18 10.45 -22.64 1.20
CA HIS A 18 11.16 -22.66 -0.09
C HIS A 18 12.49 -21.91 -0.05
N SER A 19 12.58 -20.85 0.73
CA SER A 19 13.79 -20.02 0.83
C SER A 19 14.30 -19.96 2.28
N PRO A 20 15.13 -20.93 2.71
CA PRO A 20 15.68 -20.96 4.07
C PRO A 20 16.42 -19.65 4.46
N GLU A 21 17.05 -19.01 3.49
CA GLU A 21 17.75 -17.74 3.67
C GLU A 21 16.87 -16.52 3.97
N LEU A 22 15.54 -16.66 3.88
CA LEU A 22 14.57 -15.58 4.18
C LEU A 22 13.79 -15.81 5.47
N GLN A 23 14.09 -16.85 6.25
CA GLN A 23 13.30 -17.20 7.42
C GLN A 23 13.28 -16.11 8.48
N ASP A 24 14.42 -15.46 8.73
CA ASP A 24 14.53 -14.29 9.62
C ASP A 24 13.56 -13.17 9.22
N HIS A 25 13.44 -12.94 7.92
CA HIS A 25 12.54 -11.94 7.36
C HIS A 25 11.06 -12.35 7.48
N PHE A 26 10.76 -13.62 7.22
CA PHE A 26 9.41 -14.17 7.36
C PHE A 26 8.93 -14.15 8.82
N GLU A 27 9.80 -14.48 9.78
CA GLU A 27 9.49 -14.38 11.20
C GLU A 27 9.16 -12.94 11.62
N ALA A 28 9.96 -11.96 11.15
CA ALA A 28 9.68 -10.56 11.41
C ALA A 28 8.31 -10.13 10.82
N MET A 29 7.96 -10.61 9.63
CA MET A 29 6.64 -10.35 9.03
C MET A 29 5.51 -10.98 9.83
N ARG A 30 5.61 -12.26 10.21
CA ARG A 30 4.60 -12.91 11.06
C ARG A 30 4.39 -12.16 12.38
N LYS A 31 5.49 -11.73 13.01
CA LYS A 31 5.44 -10.95 14.25
C LYS A 31 4.73 -9.60 14.08
N ASN A 32 5.03 -8.88 12.99
CA ASN A 32 4.57 -7.51 12.80
C ASN A 32 3.22 -7.42 12.08
N LEU A 33 2.89 -8.38 11.21
CA LEU A 33 1.70 -8.36 10.36
C LEU A 33 0.68 -9.44 10.72
N GLY A 34 1.11 -10.51 11.41
CA GLY A 34 0.33 -11.70 11.66
C GLY A 34 0.47 -12.77 10.57
N PHE A 35 0.95 -12.40 9.39
CA PHE A 35 1.13 -13.28 8.23
C PHE A 35 2.31 -12.84 7.37
N ILE A 36 2.67 -13.68 6.39
CA ILE A 36 3.63 -13.31 5.33
C ILE A 36 2.82 -12.94 4.09
N PRO A 37 2.93 -11.69 3.57
CA PRO A 37 2.22 -11.30 2.37
C PRO A 37 2.52 -12.21 1.18
N ASN A 38 1.51 -12.61 0.44
CA ASN A 38 1.64 -13.46 -0.75
C ASN A 38 2.56 -12.84 -1.81
N SER A 39 2.62 -11.51 -1.87
CA SER A 39 3.58 -10.79 -2.71
C SER A 39 5.03 -11.17 -2.41
N ILE A 40 5.37 -11.38 -1.14
CA ILE A 40 6.71 -11.79 -0.70
C ILE A 40 6.92 -13.29 -0.94
N LEU A 41 5.88 -14.11 -0.70
CA LEU A 41 5.92 -15.55 -1.02
C LEU A 41 6.08 -15.80 -2.54
N ILE A 42 5.63 -14.90 -3.39
CA ILE A 42 5.94 -14.95 -4.82
C ILE A 42 7.38 -14.48 -5.08
N MET A 43 7.80 -13.40 -4.42
CA MET A 43 9.10 -12.75 -4.64
C MET A 43 10.28 -13.60 -4.16
N GLN A 44 10.08 -14.52 -3.21
CA GLN A 44 11.12 -15.40 -2.69
C GLN A 44 11.82 -16.26 -3.76
N ARG A 45 11.22 -16.40 -4.97
CA ARG A 45 11.92 -16.99 -6.14
C ARG A 45 13.20 -16.26 -6.51
N ARG A 46 13.34 -15.03 -6.03
CA ARG A 46 14.54 -14.19 -6.15
C ARG A 46 14.87 -13.61 -4.78
N PRO A 47 15.53 -14.39 -3.90
CA PRO A 47 15.76 -14.00 -2.50
C PRO A 47 16.49 -12.67 -2.34
N LYS A 48 17.43 -12.36 -3.23
CA LYS A 48 18.11 -11.05 -3.24
C LYS A 48 17.15 -9.89 -3.49
N LEU A 49 16.14 -10.08 -4.35
CA LEU A 49 15.11 -9.05 -4.59
C LEU A 49 14.22 -8.88 -3.36
N ALA A 50 13.80 -9.98 -2.74
CA ALA A 50 13.01 -9.95 -1.51
C ALA A 50 13.74 -9.22 -0.37
N ARG A 51 15.05 -9.49 -0.18
CA ARG A 51 15.87 -8.78 0.81
C ARG A 51 16.04 -7.30 0.49
N ALA A 52 16.29 -6.94 -0.76
CA ALA A 52 16.40 -5.53 -1.17
C ALA A 52 15.10 -4.76 -0.93
N LEU A 53 13.95 -5.36 -1.26
CA LEU A 53 12.64 -4.79 -0.96
C LEU A 53 12.43 -4.66 0.56
N ALA A 54 12.84 -5.64 1.35
CA ALA A 54 12.75 -5.59 2.80
C ALA A 54 13.54 -4.41 3.38
N GLN A 55 14.76 -4.18 2.90
CA GLN A 55 15.60 -3.05 3.30
C GLN A 55 14.95 -1.70 2.91
N MET A 56 14.48 -1.57 1.68
CA MET A 56 13.75 -0.38 1.23
C MET A 56 12.48 -0.15 2.07
N THR A 57 11.73 -1.20 2.33
CA THR A 57 10.52 -1.13 3.16
C THR A 57 10.85 -0.68 4.58
N ALA A 58 11.90 -1.23 5.20
CA ALA A 58 12.34 -0.82 6.52
C ALA A 58 12.74 0.66 6.56
N ALA A 59 13.44 1.16 5.55
CA ALA A 59 13.83 2.56 5.45
C ALA A 59 12.61 3.50 5.27
N VAL A 60 11.64 3.13 4.44
CA VAL A 60 10.42 3.93 4.24
C VAL A 60 9.56 3.99 5.50
N TRP A 61 9.49 2.87 6.26
CA TRP A 61 8.71 2.78 7.51
C TRP A 61 9.55 3.01 8.76
N ASP A 62 10.69 3.70 8.63
CA ASP A 62 11.55 4.02 9.74
C ASP A 62 10.75 4.62 10.90
N PRO A 63 10.83 4.04 12.11
CA PRO A 63 10.14 4.57 13.29
C PRO A 63 10.65 5.95 13.73
N GLU A 64 11.88 6.33 13.35
CA GLU A 64 12.47 7.64 13.63
C GLU A 64 12.07 8.71 12.59
N GLY A 65 11.37 8.32 11.51
CA GLY A 65 10.86 9.24 10.51
C GLY A 65 9.94 10.30 11.10
N LYS A 66 9.88 11.46 10.44
CA LYS A 66 9.18 12.65 10.94
C LYS A 66 7.74 12.75 10.43
N VAL A 67 7.36 11.99 9.40
CA VAL A 67 5.98 11.88 8.93
C VAL A 67 5.27 10.78 9.71
N ASP A 68 4.06 11.07 10.22
CA ASP A 68 3.28 10.10 10.98
C ASP A 68 3.12 8.76 10.24
N ARG A 69 3.33 7.65 10.95
CA ARG A 69 3.35 6.31 10.35
C ARG A 69 2.01 5.87 9.80
N GLY A 70 0.92 6.24 10.49
CA GLY A 70 -0.44 5.99 10.03
C GLY A 70 -0.74 6.81 8.78
N PHE A 71 -0.33 8.08 8.76
CA PHE A 71 -0.51 8.94 7.60
C PHE A 71 0.32 8.47 6.40
N LYS A 72 1.54 7.99 6.59
CA LYS A 72 2.30 7.31 5.52
C LYS A 72 1.50 6.16 4.89
N ARG A 73 0.70 5.41 5.67
CA ARG A 73 -0.18 4.35 5.14
C ARG A 73 -1.33 4.92 4.31
N ILE A 74 -1.91 6.05 4.73
CA ILE A 74 -2.92 6.75 3.94
C ILE A 74 -2.34 7.26 2.61
N ILE A 75 -1.12 7.82 2.60
CA ILE A 75 -0.42 8.20 1.37
C ILE A 75 -0.28 7.00 0.43
N GLY A 76 0.22 5.86 0.95
CA GLY A 76 0.33 4.62 0.19
C GLY A 76 -1.01 4.09 -0.31
N HIS A 77 -2.09 4.26 0.47
CA HIS A 77 -3.44 3.88 0.09
C HIS A 77 -3.94 4.72 -1.11
N VAL A 78 -3.77 6.02 -1.05
CA VAL A 78 -4.18 6.94 -2.13
C VAL A 78 -3.35 6.69 -3.40
N ALA A 79 -2.04 6.47 -3.27
CA ALA A 79 -1.18 6.07 -4.40
C ALA A 79 -1.63 4.74 -5.02
N SER A 80 -2.04 3.77 -4.19
CA SER A 80 -2.52 2.46 -4.66
C SER A 80 -3.89 2.55 -5.33
N ARG A 81 -4.77 3.41 -4.81
CA ARG A 81 -6.07 3.73 -5.45
C ARG A 81 -5.86 4.35 -6.83
N THR A 82 -4.96 5.32 -6.94
CA THR A 82 -4.63 5.99 -8.21
C THR A 82 -4.09 4.98 -9.24
N ALA A 83 -3.28 4.02 -8.79
CA ALA A 83 -2.77 2.94 -9.63
C ALA A 83 -3.78 1.81 -9.90
N GLY A 84 -4.94 1.79 -9.21
CA GLY A 84 -5.97 0.76 -9.36
C GLY A 84 -5.64 -0.60 -8.75
N CYS A 85 -4.62 -0.71 -7.88
CA CYS A 85 -4.20 -1.97 -7.28
C CYS A 85 -5.03 -2.33 -6.04
N GLN A 86 -6.04 -3.21 -6.20
CA GLN A 86 -6.92 -3.64 -5.12
C GLN A 86 -6.18 -4.36 -3.99
N TYR A 87 -5.15 -5.16 -4.33
CA TYR A 87 -4.27 -5.81 -3.36
C TYR A 87 -3.61 -4.80 -2.42
N CYS A 88 -2.95 -3.79 -2.99
CA CYS A 88 -2.25 -2.78 -2.20
C CYS A 88 -3.20 -1.87 -1.41
N MET A 89 -4.40 -1.58 -1.94
CA MET A 89 -5.42 -0.82 -1.22
C MET A 89 -5.83 -1.51 0.08
N ALA A 90 -6.12 -2.82 0.04
CA ALA A 90 -6.49 -3.59 1.24
C ALA A 90 -5.35 -3.61 2.28
N HIS A 91 -4.13 -3.88 1.84
CA HIS A 91 -2.95 -3.91 2.72
C HIS A 91 -2.63 -2.56 3.37
N THR A 92 -2.78 -1.47 2.62
CA THR A 92 -2.54 -0.11 3.15
C THR A 92 -3.62 0.31 4.13
N ALA A 93 -4.88 -0.03 3.88
CA ALA A 93 -5.99 0.20 4.81
C ALA A 93 -5.74 -0.53 6.14
N GLY A 94 -5.44 -1.83 6.12
CA GLY A 94 -5.09 -2.58 7.32
C GLY A 94 -3.85 -2.04 8.03
N GLY A 95 -2.87 -1.57 7.26
CA GLY A 95 -1.71 -0.89 7.81
C GLY A 95 -2.03 0.43 8.49
N ALA A 96 -2.93 1.24 7.92
CA ALA A 96 -3.36 2.51 8.51
C ALA A 96 -4.03 2.28 9.88
N LEU A 97 -4.97 1.35 9.97
CA LEU A 97 -5.64 0.97 11.22
C LEU A 97 -4.63 0.50 12.27
N ARG A 98 -3.69 -0.38 11.90
CA ARG A 98 -2.66 -0.89 12.81
C ARG A 98 -1.77 0.21 13.37
N PHE A 99 -1.54 1.28 12.61
CA PHE A 99 -0.75 2.43 13.06
C PHE A 99 -1.60 3.60 13.58
N GLY A 100 -2.83 3.32 14.03
CA GLY A 100 -3.63 4.23 14.84
C GLY A 100 -4.50 5.20 14.04
N ILE A 101 -4.63 5.03 12.73
CA ILE A 101 -5.66 5.77 11.99
C ILE A 101 -7.03 5.25 12.41
N GLU A 102 -7.89 6.17 12.88
CA GLU A 102 -9.25 5.83 13.27
C GLU A 102 -10.08 5.39 12.05
N ASP A 103 -11.00 4.44 12.27
CA ASP A 103 -11.91 3.90 11.25
C ASP A 103 -12.61 5.01 10.44
N LYS A 104 -13.12 6.04 11.16
CA LYS A 104 -13.81 7.17 10.54
C LYS A 104 -12.90 7.99 9.62
N LYS A 105 -11.59 8.13 9.96
CA LYS A 105 -10.63 8.84 9.13
C LYS A 105 -10.26 8.02 7.90
N LEU A 106 -10.09 6.71 8.04
CA LEU A 106 -9.87 5.80 6.90
C LEU A 106 -11.08 5.81 5.97
N ALA A 107 -12.30 5.71 6.49
CA ALA A 107 -13.53 5.75 5.68
C ALA A 107 -13.67 7.08 4.92
N ALA A 108 -13.25 8.20 5.52
CA ALA A 108 -13.32 9.52 4.91
C ALA A 108 -12.18 9.81 3.90
N VAL A 109 -11.34 8.83 3.56
CA VAL A 109 -10.25 9.03 2.58
C VAL A 109 -10.76 9.33 1.17
N TRP A 110 -12.01 9.00 0.88
CA TRP A 110 -12.65 9.27 -0.41
C TRP A 110 -13.08 10.73 -0.55
N GLU A 111 -13.37 11.39 0.58
CA GLU A 111 -13.77 12.80 0.70
C GLU A 111 -12.70 13.63 1.42
N TYR A 112 -11.43 13.22 1.41
CA TYR A 112 -10.36 13.86 2.19
C TYR A 112 -10.26 15.37 1.96
N GLN A 113 -10.60 15.85 0.76
CA GLN A 113 -10.53 17.27 0.40
C GLN A 113 -11.49 18.14 1.23
N THR A 114 -12.65 17.61 1.60
CA THR A 114 -13.69 18.33 2.34
C THR A 114 -13.87 17.84 3.78
N SER A 115 -13.39 16.66 4.09
CA SER A 115 -13.54 16.06 5.41
C SER A 115 -12.74 16.83 6.48
N PRO A 116 -13.36 17.18 7.64
CA PRO A 116 -12.65 17.84 8.75
C PRO A 116 -11.61 16.95 9.42
N LEU A 117 -11.57 15.65 9.10
CA LEU A 117 -10.61 14.70 9.65
C LEU A 117 -9.22 14.80 9.01
N TYR A 118 -9.10 15.55 7.92
CA TYR A 118 -7.83 15.79 7.24
C TYR A 118 -7.42 17.25 7.36
N SER A 119 -6.21 17.49 7.84
CA SER A 119 -5.60 18.83 7.90
C SER A 119 -5.27 19.34 6.50
N THR A 120 -5.00 20.65 6.37
CA THR A 120 -4.55 21.25 5.10
C THR A 120 -3.27 20.57 4.59
N ALA A 121 -2.30 20.33 5.47
CA ALA A 121 -1.06 19.64 5.12
C ALA A 121 -1.31 18.22 4.56
N GLU A 122 -2.22 17.47 5.18
CA GLU A 122 -2.58 16.14 4.71
C GLU A 122 -3.29 16.19 3.36
N ARG A 123 -4.24 17.11 3.15
CA ARG A 123 -4.94 17.27 1.88
C ARG A 123 -3.97 17.58 0.74
N THR A 124 -3.09 18.58 0.94
CA THR A 124 -2.04 18.93 -0.02
C THR A 124 -1.16 17.73 -0.35
N THR A 125 -0.81 16.92 0.65
CA THR A 125 0.00 15.72 0.46
C THR A 125 -0.74 14.65 -0.35
N LEU A 126 -2.04 14.48 -0.12
CA LEU A 126 -2.82 13.47 -0.85
C LEU A 126 -3.08 13.89 -2.30
N ASP A 127 -3.29 15.19 -2.58
CA ASP A 127 -3.34 15.72 -3.95
C ASP A 127 -2.00 15.48 -4.67
N PHE A 128 -0.89 15.77 -4.00
CA PHE A 128 0.45 15.49 -4.52
C PHE A 128 0.66 13.97 -4.76
N ALA A 129 0.20 13.11 -3.84
CA ALA A 129 0.33 11.65 -3.97
C ALA A 129 -0.43 11.11 -5.19
N ILE A 130 -1.62 11.65 -5.49
CA ILE A 130 -2.38 11.32 -6.70
C ILE A 130 -1.59 11.71 -7.95
N ALA A 131 -1.10 12.93 -8.01
CA ALA A 131 -0.33 13.42 -9.15
C ALA A 131 0.95 12.61 -9.38
N ALA A 132 1.69 12.33 -8.30
CA ALA A 132 2.94 11.58 -8.34
C ALA A 132 2.76 10.07 -8.67
N ALA A 133 1.62 9.48 -8.28
CA ALA A 133 1.29 8.09 -8.60
C ALA A 133 0.68 7.90 -9.99
N SER A 134 0.26 8.98 -10.64
CA SER A 134 -0.32 8.95 -11.99
C SER A 134 0.71 8.58 -13.05
N VAL A 135 0.24 7.98 -14.15
CA VAL A 135 1.07 7.67 -15.33
C VAL A 135 0.37 8.22 -16.58
N PRO A 136 0.96 9.23 -17.23
CA PRO A 136 2.21 9.92 -16.88
C PRO A 136 2.13 10.68 -15.56
N ASN A 137 3.29 10.96 -14.94
CA ASN A 137 3.37 11.76 -13.73
C ASN A 137 2.88 13.19 -14.01
N THR A 138 2.00 13.71 -13.14
CA THR A 138 1.34 15.02 -13.32
C THR A 138 1.71 16.04 -12.24
N VAL A 139 2.77 15.78 -11.48
CA VAL A 139 3.28 16.75 -10.48
C VAL A 139 3.75 18.02 -11.18
N THR A 140 3.33 19.18 -10.66
CA THR A 140 3.77 20.50 -11.12
C THR A 140 4.66 21.17 -10.08
N ASP A 141 5.40 22.19 -10.51
CA ASP A 141 6.23 23.01 -9.62
C ASP A 141 5.37 23.71 -8.55
N ASP A 142 4.16 24.13 -8.90
CA ASP A 142 3.22 24.75 -7.96
C ASP A 142 2.76 23.76 -6.87
N MET A 143 2.45 22.53 -7.23
CA MET A 143 2.13 21.48 -6.27
C MET A 143 3.30 21.22 -5.32
N PHE A 144 4.51 21.22 -5.83
CA PHE A 144 5.70 21.01 -5.03
C PHE A 144 5.98 22.23 -4.12
N ALA A 145 5.76 23.44 -4.60
CA ALA A 145 5.86 24.67 -3.81
C ALA A 145 4.82 24.70 -2.67
N GLU A 146 3.58 24.23 -2.94
CA GLU A 146 2.54 24.12 -1.91
C GLU A 146 2.91 23.08 -0.84
N LEU A 147 3.45 21.93 -1.25
CA LEU A 147 3.90 20.87 -0.33
C LEU A 147 4.97 21.39 0.64
N ARG A 148 5.93 22.21 0.14
CA ARG A 148 7.00 22.84 0.93
C ARG A 148 6.50 23.81 2.00
N LYS A 149 5.28 24.31 1.93
CA LYS A 149 4.70 25.16 2.99
C LYS A 149 4.39 24.36 4.26
N HIS A 150 4.22 23.06 4.14
CA HIS A 150 3.78 22.17 5.22
C HIS A 150 4.85 21.20 5.71
N TRP A 151 5.81 20.86 4.85
CA TRP A 151 6.78 19.79 5.11
C TRP A 151 8.21 20.25 4.83
N THR A 152 9.14 19.80 5.67
CA THR A 152 10.58 19.96 5.41
C THR A 152 11.01 19.10 4.21
N GLU A 153 12.18 19.38 3.64
CA GLU A 153 12.70 18.56 2.53
C GLU A 153 12.92 17.10 2.94
N GLU A 154 13.34 16.85 4.18
CA GLU A 154 13.46 15.50 4.73
C GLU A 154 12.11 14.77 4.76
N GLN A 155 11.05 15.43 5.25
CA GLN A 155 9.69 14.87 5.25
C GLN A 155 9.14 14.67 3.84
N ILE A 156 9.46 15.56 2.90
CA ILE A 156 9.07 15.39 1.49
C ILE A 156 9.73 14.15 0.90
N VAL A 157 11.01 13.89 1.22
CA VAL A 157 11.70 12.65 0.80
C VAL A 157 11.01 11.42 1.38
N GLU A 158 10.58 11.46 2.66
CA GLU A 158 9.78 10.36 3.22
C GLU A 158 8.46 10.14 2.47
N ILE A 159 7.73 11.21 2.16
CA ILE A 159 6.46 11.16 1.41
C ILE A 159 6.68 10.55 0.02
N VAL A 160 7.67 11.06 -0.72
CA VAL A 160 8.01 10.54 -2.06
C VAL A 160 8.50 9.10 -1.99
N GLY A 161 9.24 8.74 -0.93
CA GLY A 161 9.66 7.37 -0.66
C GLY A 161 8.50 6.40 -0.53
N VAL A 162 7.43 6.79 0.19
CA VAL A 162 6.19 6.00 0.29
C VAL A 162 5.53 5.84 -1.07
N ILE A 163 5.34 6.93 -1.82
CA ILE A 163 4.68 6.90 -3.14
C ILE A 163 5.47 6.00 -4.10
N SER A 164 6.80 6.10 -4.11
CA SER A 164 7.69 5.31 -4.95
C SER A 164 7.69 3.83 -4.59
N LEU A 165 7.67 3.49 -3.29
CA LEU A 165 7.53 2.12 -2.83
C LEU A 165 6.22 1.50 -3.34
N PHE A 166 5.11 2.23 -3.22
CA PHE A 166 3.83 1.76 -3.75
C PHE A 166 3.78 1.78 -5.28
N GLY A 167 4.53 2.65 -5.95
CA GLY A 167 4.72 2.61 -7.39
C GLY A 167 5.33 1.27 -7.86
N PHE A 168 6.29 0.72 -7.11
CA PHE A 168 6.84 -0.62 -7.33
C PHE A 168 5.82 -1.71 -6.98
N LEU A 169 5.25 -1.68 -5.77
CA LEU A 169 4.37 -2.72 -5.25
C LEU A 169 3.07 -2.84 -6.05
N ASN A 170 2.49 -1.73 -6.48
CA ASN A 170 1.28 -1.72 -7.30
C ASN A 170 1.51 -2.44 -8.63
N ARG A 171 2.59 -2.10 -9.35
CA ARG A 171 2.94 -2.79 -10.61
C ARG A 171 3.22 -4.26 -10.38
N TRP A 172 3.97 -4.60 -9.33
CA TRP A 172 4.28 -5.99 -8.97
C TRP A 172 3.01 -6.81 -8.75
N ASN A 173 2.18 -6.39 -7.81
CA ASN A 173 1.01 -7.16 -7.39
C ASN A 173 -0.07 -7.20 -8.48
N ASP A 174 -0.32 -6.08 -9.15
CA ASP A 174 -1.33 -6.00 -10.18
C ASP A 174 -0.94 -6.78 -11.44
N THR A 175 0.35 -6.77 -11.81
CA THR A 175 0.87 -7.55 -12.94
C THR A 175 0.81 -9.05 -12.67
N LEU A 176 1.16 -9.49 -11.45
CA LEU A 176 1.20 -10.90 -11.10
C LEU A 176 -0.15 -11.47 -10.67
N THR A 177 -1.15 -10.61 -10.52
CA THR A 177 -2.47 -11.03 -9.99
C THR A 177 -2.28 -11.72 -8.65
N THR A 178 -1.46 -11.10 -7.76
CA THR A 178 -1.13 -11.65 -6.45
C THR A 178 -2.42 -11.92 -5.66
N PRO A 179 -2.66 -13.15 -5.16
CA PRO A 179 -3.87 -13.42 -4.39
C PRO A 179 -3.82 -12.70 -3.04
N LEU A 180 -4.96 -12.11 -2.64
CA LEU A 180 -5.13 -11.50 -1.33
C LEU A 180 -5.22 -12.58 -0.25
N GLU A 181 -4.71 -12.27 0.91
CA GLU A 181 -4.90 -13.02 2.14
C GLU A 181 -6.30 -12.74 2.72
N ASP A 182 -6.86 -13.69 3.46
CA ASP A 182 -8.22 -13.57 4.02
C ASP A 182 -8.38 -12.34 4.93
N GLU A 183 -7.35 -12.03 5.73
CA GLU A 183 -7.35 -10.85 6.61
C GLU A 183 -7.40 -9.55 5.79
N ALA A 184 -6.69 -9.48 4.68
CA ALA A 184 -6.70 -8.31 3.81
C ALA A 184 -8.04 -8.19 3.07
N ILE A 185 -8.65 -9.30 2.67
CA ILE A 185 -10.01 -9.32 2.10
C ILE A 185 -11.01 -8.77 3.11
N ALA A 186 -10.99 -9.28 4.35
CA ALA A 186 -11.90 -8.83 5.40
C ALA A 186 -11.80 -7.31 5.66
N ILE A 187 -10.58 -6.77 5.72
CA ILE A 187 -10.35 -5.32 5.84
C ILE A 187 -10.94 -4.56 4.64
N GLY A 188 -10.67 -5.02 3.43
CA GLY A 188 -11.19 -4.39 2.21
C GLY A 188 -12.72 -4.41 2.16
N GLU A 189 -13.35 -5.52 2.50
CA GLU A 189 -14.81 -5.66 2.55
C GLU A 189 -15.43 -4.78 3.64
N GLN A 190 -14.79 -4.66 4.79
CA GLN A 190 -15.31 -3.85 5.90
C GLN A 190 -15.19 -2.35 5.65
N PHE A 191 -14.07 -1.87 5.12
CA PHE A 191 -13.76 -0.43 5.09
C PHE A 191 -13.79 0.21 3.70
N LEU A 192 -13.66 -0.57 2.63
CA LEU A 192 -13.50 -0.05 1.28
C LEU A 192 -14.65 -0.42 0.34
N ALA A 193 -15.43 -1.47 0.63
CA ALA A 193 -16.47 -1.98 -0.28
C ALA A 193 -17.57 -0.96 -0.56
N SER A 194 -17.96 -0.14 0.42
CA SER A 194 -18.95 0.94 0.25
C SER A 194 -18.55 1.98 -0.80
N HIS A 195 -17.25 2.06 -1.11
CA HIS A 195 -16.67 2.95 -2.11
C HIS A 195 -16.23 2.22 -3.39
N GLY A 196 -16.81 1.04 -3.64
CA GLY A 196 -16.60 0.28 -4.87
C GLY A 196 -15.37 -0.61 -4.90
N TRP A 197 -14.66 -0.78 -3.78
CA TRP A 197 -13.57 -1.75 -3.72
C TRP A 197 -14.12 -3.19 -3.76
N SER A 198 -13.43 -4.04 -4.47
CA SER A 198 -13.61 -5.49 -4.42
C SER A 198 -12.25 -6.14 -4.67
N PRO A 199 -12.02 -7.37 -4.20
CA PRO A 199 -10.75 -8.06 -4.45
C PRO A 199 -10.49 -8.30 -5.95
N GLY A 200 -11.53 -8.34 -6.76
CA GLY A 200 -11.44 -8.53 -8.22
C GLY A 200 -10.57 -9.72 -8.60
N LYS A 201 -9.61 -9.51 -9.48
CA LYS A 201 -8.65 -10.54 -9.92
C LYS A 201 -7.72 -11.05 -8.83
N HIS A 202 -7.65 -10.39 -7.67
CA HIS A 202 -6.83 -10.78 -6.52
C HIS A 202 -7.55 -11.73 -5.56
N ARG A 203 -8.80 -12.11 -5.81
CA ARG A 203 -9.47 -13.16 -5.06
C ARG A 203 -8.93 -14.52 -5.51
N ALA A 204 -8.35 -15.27 -4.59
CA ALA A 204 -7.96 -16.66 -4.89
C ALA A 204 -9.20 -17.47 -5.32
N LEU A 205 -9.04 -18.34 -6.31
CA LEU A 205 -10.06 -19.37 -6.60
C LEU A 205 -10.08 -20.31 -5.40
N VAL A 206 -11.24 -20.48 -4.80
CA VAL A 206 -11.49 -21.57 -3.85
C VAL A 206 -11.74 -22.81 -4.73
N ASP A 207 -10.83 -23.77 -4.67
CA ASP A 207 -11.01 -25.08 -5.30
C ASP A 207 -12.15 -25.85 -4.63
#